data_b7dc5a56e4075753da14106dc9247999
#
_entry.id   b7dc5a56e4075753da14106dc9247999
#
_cell.length_a   1.000
_cell.length_b   1.000
_cell.length_c   1.000
_cell.angle_alpha   90.00
_cell.angle_beta   90.00
_cell.angle_gamma   90.00
#
_symmetry.space_group_name_H-M   'P 1'
#
loop_
_entity.id
_entity.type
_entity.pdbx_description
1 polymer ?
#
loop_
_entity_poly.entity_id
_entity_poly.type
_entity_poly.pdbx_seq_one_letter_code
_entity_poly.pdbx_strand_id
1 'polypeptide(L)'
;DTPIPKAERVVSAGKGIGEKKNMKLVEGLAKAAGAAIGSSRPVAETLKYLPLDRYVGMSGQKFTGNLYIACGISGATQHLKGIKDASTIVAINKNGNAPIFKNCDYGIVGDVMEILPLLTAALDSGEKQPAPPMVKMKRPTPPKPTPIGDTYVCGGCGYEYVPELGDEDGEIAPGTLFEQLPADWVCPECAEGKDQFVKA
;
A
#
# COMPACT_ATOMS: atom_id res chain seq x y z
N ASP A 1 13.44 17.07 5.10
CA ASP A 1 12.52 15.94 4.96
C ASP A 1 12.21 15.65 3.49
N THR A 2 12.71 14.54 2.98
CA THR A 2 12.52 14.14 1.59
C THR A 2 11.04 13.82 1.32
N PRO A 3 10.42 14.37 0.25
CA PRO A 3 9.07 14.01 -0.16
C PRO A 3 8.96 12.51 -0.49
N ILE A 4 7.85 11.87 -0.11
CA ILE A 4 7.63 10.42 -0.30
C ILE A 4 7.91 9.94 -1.73
N PRO A 5 7.43 10.62 -2.81
CA PRO A 5 7.68 10.17 -4.18
C PRO A 5 9.14 10.22 -4.63
N LYS A 6 9.99 10.99 -3.91
CA LYS A 6 11.42 11.14 -4.22
C LYS A 6 12.32 10.36 -3.25
N ALA A 7 11.73 9.74 -2.23
CA ALA A 7 12.48 9.02 -1.23
C ALA A 7 12.91 7.64 -1.76
N GLU A 8 14.16 7.24 -1.51
CA GLU A 8 14.62 5.87 -1.80
C GLU A 8 14.09 4.86 -0.79
N ARG A 9 13.88 5.30 0.45
CA ARG A 9 13.41 4.48 1.57
C ARG A 9 12.35 5.22 2.36
N VAL A 10 11.34 4.49 2.81
CA VAL A 10 10.26 5.02 3.65
C VAL A 10 9.98 4.07 4.80
N VAL A 11 9.90 4.62 6.01
CA VAL A 11 9.33 3.95 7.18
C VAL A 11 7.96 4.56 7.44
N SER A 12 6.92 3.74 7.38
CA SER A 12 5.54 4.22 7.39
C SER A 12 4.77 3.73 8.60
N ALA A 13 4.13 4.67 9.31
CA ALA A 13 3.32 4.39 10.50
C ALA A 13 1.87 4.03 10.15
N GLY A 14 1.39 2.90 10.65
CA GLY A 14 -0.01 2.51 10.63
C GLY A 14 -0.72 2.76 11.96
N LYS A 15 -2.03 2.50 11.99
CA LYS A 15 -2.84 2.62 13.21
C LYS A 15 -2.34 1.70 14.35
N GLY A 16 -1.64 0.61 14.01
CA GLY A 16 -1.06 -0.32 14.97
C GLY A 16 0.04 0.28 15.86
N ILE A 17 0.56 1.50 15.53
CA ILE A 17 1.49 2.21 16.40
C ILE A 17 0.82 2.73 17.69
N GLY A 18 -0.52 2.80 17.73
CA GLY A 18 -1.29 3.25 18.88
C GLY A 18 -1.18 4.75 19.12
N GLU A 19 -0.56 5.17 20.21
CA GLU A 19 -0.50 6.56 20.64
C GLU A 19 0.55 7.39 19.88
N LYS A 20 0.33 8.70 19.77
CA LYS A 20 1.24 9.65 19.11
C LYS A 20 2.68 9.61 19.67
N LYS A 21 2.83 9.40 20.98
CA LYS A 21 4.15 9.33 21.61
C LYS A 21 5.03 8.21 21.03
N ASN A 22 4.43 7.15 20.49
CA ASN A 22 5.11 6.00 19.91
C ASN A 22 5.66 6.30 18.49
N MET A 23 5.29 7.43 17.89
CA MET A 23 5.91 7.90 16.65
C MET A 23 7.43 8.02 16.75
N LYS A 24 7.96 8.26 17.95
CA LYS A 24 9.41 8.29 18.21
C LYS A 24 10.13 7.01 17.79
N LEU A 25 9.45 5.86 17.85
CA LEU A 25 10.03 4.58 17.42
C LEU A 25 10.15 4.52 15.89
N VAL A 26 9.13 5.05 15.19
CA VAL A 26 9.16 5.16 13.72
C VAL A 26 10.21 6.15 13.26
N GLU A 27 10.32 7.29 13.96
CA GLU A 27 11.34 8.31 13.71
C GLU A 27 12.75 7.76 13.93
N GLY A 28 12.97 7.00 15.03
CA GLY A 28 14.23 6.35 15.33
C GLY A 28 14.64 5.37 14.24
N LEU A 29 13.72 4.48 13.83
CA LEU A 29 13.97 3.52 12.75
C LEU A 29 14.20 4.22 11.41
N ALA A 30 13.43 5.26 11.09
CA ALA A 30 13.61 6.03 9.87
C ALA A 30 14.99 6.70 9.80
N LYS A 31 15.45 7.27 10.92
CA LYS A 31 16.79 7.84 11.03
C LYS A 31 17.88 6.78 10.82
N ALA A 32 17.80 5.65 11.51
CA ALA A 32 18.78 4.56 11.39
C ALA A 32 18.81 3.97 9.97
N ALA A 33 17.65 3.90 9.28
CA ALA A 33 17.53 3.40 7.92
C ALA A 33 17.86 4.45 6.84
N GLY A 34 18.07 5.72 7.20
CA GLY A 34 18.20 6.82 6.23
C GLY A 34 16.94 6.97 5.37
N ALA A 35 15.77 6.86 5.99
CA ALA A 35 14.48 6.81 5.32
C ALA A 35 13.61 8.04 5.62
N ALA A 36 12.73 8.41 4.69
CA ALA A 36 11.67 9.36 4.94
C ALA A 36 10.54 8.71 5.77
N ILE A 37 9.76 9.53 6.46
CA ILE A 37 8.64 9.06 7.29
C ILE A 37 7.34 9.22 6.50
N GLY A 38 6.60 8.13 6.38
CA GLY A 38 5.26 8.09 5.80
C GLY A 38 4.21 7.61 6.79
N SER A 39 2.96 7.58 6.37
CA SER A 39 1.85 7.04 7.18
C SER A 39 0.73 6.45 6.34
N SER A 40 -0.09 5.67 6.99
CA SER A 40 -1.39 5.27 6.46
C SER A 40 -2.40 6.42 6.60
N ARG A 41 -3.47 6.38 5.81
CA ARG A 41 -4.55 7.38 5.82
C ARG A 41 -5.09 7.69 7.22
N PRO A 42 -5.46 6.69 8.08
CA PRO A 42 -5.95 6.97 9.41
C PRO A 42 -4.97 7.75 10.30
N VAL A 43 -3.66 7.52 10.15
CA VAL A 43 -2.63 8.20 10.95
C VAL A 43 -2.50 9.67 10.57
N ALA A 44 -2.62 10.01 9.27
CA ALA A 44 -2.55 11.38 8.81
C ALA A 44 -3.89 12.12 8.98
N GLU A 45 -5.01 11.55 8.50
CA GLU A 45 -6.30 12.25 8.45
C GLU A 45 -7.05 12.21 9.79
N THR A 46 -7.14 11.03 10.43
CA THR A 46 -7.97 10.85 11.62
C THR A 46 -7.21 11.18 12.89
N LEU A 47 -6.03 10.57 13.07
CA LEU A 47 -5.22 10.74 14.28
C LEU A 47 -4.35 12.00 14.22
N LYS A 48 -4.09 12.53 13.02
CA LYS A 48 -3.29 13.74 12.78
C LYS A 48 -1.90 13.70 13.44
N TYR A 49 -1.26 12.50 13.41
CA TYR A 49 0.09 12.34 13.93
C TYR A 49 1.13 12.88 12.97
N LEU A 50 0.85 12.84 11.67
CA LEU A 50 1.66 13.38 10.59
C LEU A 50 0.79 14.24 9.66
N PRO A 51 1.39 15.17 8.91
CA PRO A 51 0.68 15.97 7.92
C PRO A 51 0.23 15.10 6.72
N LEU A 52 -0.74 15.61 5.96
CA LEU A 52 -1.38 14.87 4.86
C LEU A 52 -0.43 14.55 3.70
N ASP A 53 0.61 15.34 3.49
CA ASP A 53 1.66 15.07 2.50
C ASP A 53 2.54 13.86 2.83
N ARG A 54 2.37 13.27 4.02
CA ARG A 54 3.00 12.01 4.45
C ARG A 54 2.09 10.79 4.32
N TYR A 55 0.85 10.98 3.90
CA TYR A 55 -0.08 9.90 3.67
C TYR A 55 0.28 9.14 2.37
N VAL A 56 0.48 7.82 2.49
CA VAL A 56 0.76 6.92 1.37
C VAL A 56 -0.48 6.08 1.05
N GLY A 57 -0.90 6.09 -0.21
CA GLY A 57 -2.07 5.34 -0.66
C GLY A 57 -2.55 5.78 -2.03
N MET A 58 -3.68 5.24 -2.45
CA MET A 58 -4.27 5.50 -3.77
C MET A 58 -4.54 7.00 -3.99
N SER A 59 -5.17 7.66 -3.04
CA SER A 59 -5.46 9.11 -3.05
C SER A 59 -4.41 9.97 -2.33
N GLY A 60 -3.30 9.37 -1.89
CA GLY A 60 -2.18 10.03 -1.25
C GLY A 60 -0.92 9.96 -2.10
N GLN A 61 0.23 9.98 -1.42
CA GLN A 61 1.52 9.87 -2.09
C GLN A 61 1.74 8.45 -2.61
N LYS A 62 2.41 8.33 -3.76
CA LYS A 62 2.89 7.05 -4.31
C LYS A 62 4.35 6.88 -3.94
N PHE A 63 4.73 5.66 -3.59
CA PHE A 63 6.10 5.30 -3.30
C PHE A 63 6.59 4.23 -4.29
N THR A 64 7.69 4.53 -4.96
CA THR A 64 8.30 3.67 -5.99
C THR A 64 9.79 3.39 -5.71
N GLY A 65 10.25 3.74 -4.50
CA GLY A 65 11.65 3.59 -4.10
C GLY A 65 12.04 2.17 -3.72
N ASN A 66 13.22 2.04 -3.13
CA ASN A 66 13.88 0.76 -2.91
C ASN A 66 13.34 -0.02 -1.71
N LEU A 67 12.94 0.67 -0.62
CA LEU A 67 12.53 0.01 0.61
C LEU A 67 11.34 0.72 1.27
N TYR A 68 10.28 -0.03 1.50
CA TYR A 68 9.12 0.41 2.28
C TYR A 68 8.94 -0.45 3.51
N ILE A 69 9.02 0.15 4.70
CA ILE A 69 8.80 -0.55 5.98
C ILE A 69 7.44 -0.14 6.54
N ALA A 70 6.49 -1.06 6.54
CA ALA A 70 5.13 -0.86 7.02
C ALA A 70 5.01 -1.25 8.50
N CYS A 71 4.95 -0.26 9.40
CA CYS A 71 4.91 -0.46 10.84
C CYS A 71 3.47 -0.37 11.37
N GLY A 72 2.87 -1.50 11.70
CA GLY A 72 1.49 -1.57 12.22
C GLY A 72 0.42 -1.18 11.17
N ILE A 73 0.70 -1.38 9.90
CA ILE A 73 -0.22 -1.16 8.79
C ILE A 73 -0.94 -2.48 8.47
N SER A 74 -2.25 -2.45 8.33
CA SER A 74 -3.06 -3.64 8.01
C SER A 74 -2.97 -4.07 6.55
N GLY A 75 -2.74 -3.14 5.63
CA GLY A 75 -2.69 -3.43 4.20
C GLY A 75 -4.07 -3.35 3.52
N ALA A 76 -4.84 -2.31 3.81
CA ALA A 76 -6.03 -1.99 3.03
C ALA A 76 -5.67 -1.76 1.57
N THR A 77 -6.56 -2.12 0.64
CA THR A 77 -6.33 -2.06 -0.82
C THR A 77 -5.83 -0.68 -1.27
N GLN A 78 -6.44 0.40 -0.74
CA GLN A 78 -6.05 1.77 -1.07
C GLN A 78 -4.60 2.09 -0.66
N HIS A 79 -4.14 1.56 0.49
CA HIS A 79 -2.75 1.73 0.92
C HIS A 79 -1.80 0.93 0.02
N LEU A 80 -2.15 -0.32 -0.28
CA LEU A 80 -1.36 -1.20 -1.13
C LEU A 80 -1.15 -0.63 -2.54
N LYS A 81 -2.18 0.01 -3.13
CA LYS A 81 -2.05 0.72 -4.42
C LYS A 81 -1.00 1.85 -4.38
N GLY A 82 -0.72 2.41 -3.19
CA GLY A 82 0.32 3.44 -3.02
C GLY A 82 1.75 2.91 -2.93
N ILE A 83 1.94 1.61 -2.70
CA ILE A 83 3.26 0.99 -2.48
C ILE A 83 3.55 -0.19 -3.41
N LYS A 84 2.65 -0.51 -4.33
CA LYS A 84 2.77 -1.69 -5.20
C LYS A 84 4.07 -1.74 -6.01
N ASP A 85 4.59 -0.57 -6.36
CA ASP A 85 5.77 -0.40 -7.20
C ASP A 85 7.08 -0.25 -6.38
N ALA A 86 7.01 -0.38 -5.04
CA ALA A 86 8.19 -0.43 -4.20
C ALA A 86 9.03 -1.69 -4.49
N SER A 87 10.36 -1.56 -4.55
CA SER A 87 11.24 -2.70 -4.85
C SER A 87 11.21 -3.75 -3.74
N THR A 88 11.16 -3.32 -2.48
CA THR A 88 11.08 -4.19 -1.30
C THR A 88 10.09 -3.63 -0.29
N ILE A 89 9.17 -4.47 0.14
CA ILE A 89 8.21 -4.16 1.20
C ILE A 89 8.48 -5.07 2.39
N VAL A 90 8.74 -4.45 3.55
CA VAL A 90 8.84 -5.12 4.85
C VAL A 90 7.60 -4.77 5.66
N ALA A 91 6.90 -5.77 6.17
CA ALA A 91 5.69 -5.58 6.97
C ALA A 91 5.90 -6.03 8.41
N ILE A 92 5.48 -5.21 9.36
CA ILE A 92 5.50 -5.52 10.80
C ILE A 92 4.08 -5.32 11.32
N ASN A 93 3.45 -6.39 11.79
CA ASN A 93 2.10 -6.32 12.37
C ASN A 93 1.90 -7.45 13.37
N LYS A 94 1.21 -7.16 14.48
CA LYS A 94 0.88 -8.17 15.49
C LYS A 94 -0.20 -9.16 15.02
N ASN A 95 -1.03 -8.76 14.06
CA ASN A 95 -2.02 -9.65 13.46
C ASN A 95 -1.40 -10.39 12.27
N GLY A 96 -1.05 -11.65 12.45
CA GLY A 96 -0.45 -12.50 11.39
C GLY A 96 -1.36 -12.72 10.17
N ASN A 97 -2.66 -12.43 10.28
CA ASN A 97 -3.62 -12.53 9.17
C ASN A 97 -3.84 -11.18 8.46
N ALA A 98 -3.08 -10.14 8.81
CA ALA A 98 -3.22 -8.83 8.16
C ALA A 98 -2.91 -8.93 6.65
N PRO A 99 -3.75 -8.33 5.78
CA PRO A 99 -3.58 -8.38 4.33
C PRO A 99 -2.21 -7.92 3.83
N ILE A 100 -1.52 -7.07 4.60
CA ILE A 100 -0.18 -6.59 4.27
C ILE A 100 0.81 -7.74 4.06
N PHE A 101 0.68 -8.83 4.83
CA PHE A 101 1.59 -9.99 4.72
C PHE A 101 1.46 -10.74 3.39
N LYS A 102 0.33 -10.66 2.72
CA LYS A 102 0.16 -11.21 1.37
C LYS A 102 0.79 -10.33 0.28
N ASN A 103 1.17 -9.10 0.63
CA ASN A 103 1.66 -8.08 -0.29
C ASN A 103 3.05 -7.53 0.08
N CYS A 104 3.78 -8.21 0.97
CA CYS A 104 5.14 -7.84 1.35
C CYS A 104 6.16 -8.89 0.89
N ASP A 105 7.42 -8.49 0.84
CA ASP A 105 8.54 -9.39 0.55
C ASP A 105 9.06 -10.05 1.82
N TYR A 106 9.00 -9.32 2.95
CA TYR A 106 9.40 -9.80 4.27
C TYR A 106 8.36 -9.40 5.31
N GLY A 107 7.93 -10.36 6.12
CA GLY A 107 6.93 -10.16 7.16
C GLY A 107 7.47 -10.53 8.54
N ILE A 108 7.22 -9.67 9.52
CA ILE A 108 7.50 -9.91 10.94
C ILE A 108 6.17 -9.84 11.69
N VAL A 109 5.73 -10.98 12.21
CA VAL A 109 4.55 -11.02 13.08
C VAL A 109 4.99 -10.70 14.49
N GLY A 110 4.62 -9.54 15.01
CA GLY A 110 5.00 -9.06 16.33
C GLY A 110 4.52 -7.66 16.64
N ASP A 111 4.67 -7.25 17.88
CA ASP A 111 4.32 -5.89 18.32
C ASP A 111 5.37 -4.89 17.82
N VAL A 112 4.90 -3.83 17.19
CA VAL A 112 5.78 -2.75 16.70
C VAL A 112 6.56 -2.09 17.84
N MET A 113 6.02 -2.07 19.07
CA MET A 113 6.69 -1.52 20.24
C MET A 113 7.94 -2.31 20.63
N GLU A 114 7.97 -3.61 20.37
CA GLU A 114 9.09 -4.50 20.65
C GLU A 114 10.05 -4.57 19.46
N ILE A 115 9.50 -4.67 18.24
CA ILE A 115 10.29 -4.92 17.03
C ILE A 115 11.05 -3.66 16.56
N LEU A 116 10.44 -2.46 16.61
CA LEU A 116 11.10 -1.26 16.09
C LEU A 116 12.38 -0.90 16.84
N PRO A 117 12.45 -0.95 18.20
CA PRO A 117 13.70 -0.72 18.92
C PRO A 117 14.80 -1.72 18.54
N LEU A 118 14.45 -3.00 18.38
CA LEU A 118 15.42 -4.04 18.00
C LEU A 118 15.97 -3.81 16.59
N LEU A 119 15.12 -3.47 15.63
CA LEU A 119 15.54 -3.13 14.26
C LEU A 119 16.41 -1.88 14.23
N THR A 120 16.05 -0.85 15.01
CA THR A 120 16.83 0.37 15.11
C THR A 120 18.22 0.08 15.65
N ALA A 121 18.31 -0.68 16.75
CA ALA A 121 19.59 -1.07 17.35
C ALA A 121 20.45 -1.90 16.40
N ALA A 122 19.85 -2.83 15.67
CA ALA A 122 20.55 -3.66 14.68
C ALA A 122 21.11 -2.84 13.51
N LEU A 123 20.40 -1.80 13.07
CA LEU A 123 20.88 -0.89 12.02
C LEU A 123 22.00 0.03 12.53
N ASP A 124 21.88 0.54 13.77
CA ASP A 124 22.87 1.43 14.36
C ASP A 124 24.17 0.70 14.70
N SER A 125 24.13 -0.57 15.09
CA SER A 125 25.32 -1.37 15.41
C SER A 125 26.20 -1.66 14.20
N GLY A 126 25.64 -1.56 12.98
CA GLY A 126 26.35 -1.90 11.75
C GLY A 126 26.75 -3.39 11.67
N GLU A 127 26.35 -4.21 12.62
CA GLU A 127 26.60 -5.65 12.61
C GLU A 127 25.86 -6.29 11.44
N LYS A 128 26.62 -6.64 10.41
CA LYS A 128 26.16 -7.59 9.39
C LYS A 128 26.11 -8.99 10.01
N GLN A 129 25.11 -9.24 10.83
CA GLN A 129 24.82 -10.63 11.20
C GLN A 129 24.48 -11.37 9.90
N PRO A 130 25.01 -12.60 9.71
CA PRO A 130 24.53 -13.44 8.63
C PRO A 130 23.01 -13.56 8.80
N ALA A 131 22.26 -12.99 7.85
CA ALA A 131 20.83 -13.04 7.89
C ALA A 131 20.39 -14.51 8.04
N PRO A 132 19.53 -14.85 9.01
CA PRO A 132 18.88 -16.16 9.01
C PRO A 132 18.27 -16.37 7.63
N PRO A 133 18.14 -17.61 7.14
CA PRO A 133 17.61 -17.86 5.82
C PRO A 133 16.24 -17.21 5.70
N MET A 134 16.21 -16.01 5.13
CA MET A 134 15.00 -15.24 4.96
C MET A 134 14.22 -15.90 3.84
N VAL A 135 13.09 -16.49 4.18
CA VAL A 135 12.12 -16.93 3.18
C VAL A 135 11.55 -15.67 2.54
N LYS A 136 12.06 -15.29 1.35
CA LYS A 136 11.39 -14.30 0.52
C LYS A 136 9.98 -14.81 0.29
N MET A 137 9.01 -14.20 0.95
CA MET A 137 7.63 -14.38 0.58
C MET A 137 7.51 -13.77 -0.82
N LYS A 138 7.43 -14.61 -1.86
CA LYS A 138 7.08 -14.10 -3.19
C LYS A 138 5.74 -13.39 -3.01
N ARG A 139 5.73 -12.08 -3.22
CA ARG A 139 4.45 -11.41 -3.42
C ARG A 139 3.72 -12.24 -4.46
N PRO A 140 2.50 -12.73 -4.18
CA PRO A 140 1.73 -13.36 -5.22
C PRO A 140 1.64 -12.30 -6.33
N THR A 141 2.24 -12.55 -7.48
CA THR A 141 1.76 -11.90 -8.69
C THR A 141 0.26 -12.15 -8.66
N PRO A 142 -0.58 -11.10 -8.65
CA PRO A 142 -2.01 -11.32 -8.76
C PRO A 142 -2.18 -12.29 -9.93
N PRO A 143 -2.90 -13.42 -9.75
CA PRO A 143 -3.16 -14.29 -10.88
C PRO A 143 -3.66 -13.37 -11.98
N LYS A 144 -3.08 -13.45 -13.19
CA LYS A 144 -3.68 -12.78 -14.34
C LYS A 144 -5.12 -13.22 -14.29
N PRO A 145 -6.08 -12.30 -14.09
CA PRO A 145 -7.46 -12.69 -14.04
C PRO A 145 -7.73 -13.47 -15.31
N THR A 146 -8.29 -14.67 -15.17
CA THR A 146 -8.77 -15.41 -16.33
C THR A 146 -9.83 -14.52 -16.97
N PRO A 147 -9.72 -14.14 -18.25
CA PRO A 147 -10.68 -13.23 -18.85
C PRO A 147 -12.10 -13.81 -18.68
N ILE A 148 -12.94 -13.13 -17.89
CA ILE A 148 -14.34 -13.52 -17.69
C ILE A 148 -15.20 -12.84 -18.75
N GLY A 149 -14.71 -11.72 -19.30
CA GLY A 149 -15.39 -10.92 -20.31
C GLY A 149 -14.45 -9.98 -21.03
N ASP A 150 -14.99 -9.19 -21.92
CA ASP A 150 -14.23 -8.21 -22.68
C ASP A 150 -13.92 -6.98 -21.83
N THR A 151 -12.72 -6.43 -22.00
CA THR A 151 -12.32 -5.13 -21.43
C THR A 151 -12.90 -3.99 -22.25
N TYR A 152 -13.36 -2.94 -21.60
CA TYR A 152 -13.88 -1.75 -22.24
C TYR A 152 -13.09 -0.52 -21.83
N VAL A 153 -12.81 0.37 -22.77
CA VAL A 153 -11.99 1.58 -22.58
C VAL A 153 -12.86 2.81 -22.72
N CYS A 154 -12.78 3.71 -21.75
CA CYS A 154 -13.44 4.99 -21.80
C CYS A 154 -12.82 5.89 -22.88
N GLY A 155 -13.63 6.34 -23.83
CA GLY A 155 -13.21 7.23 -24.91
C GLY A 155 -12.82 8.64 -24.43
N GLY A 156 -13.28 9.06 -23.23
CA GLY A 156 -12.95 10.36 -22.65
C GLY A 156 -11.59 10.42 -21.97
N CYS A 157 -11.24 9.43 -21.12
CA CYS A 157 -10.04 9.48 -20.29
C CYS A 157 -9.11 8.27 -20.44
N GLY A 158 -9.52 7.22 -21.17
CA GLY A 158 -8.73 6.00 -21.32
C GLY A 158 -8.81 5.04 -20.13
N TYR A 159 -9.73 5.25 -19.17
CA TYR A 159 -9.97 4.30 -18.09
C TYR A 159 -10.42 2.94 -18.65
N GLU A 160 -9.84 1.86 -18.15
CA GLU A 160 -10.17 0.50 -18.57
C GLU A 160 -11.09 -0.17 -17.53
N TYR A 161 -12.32 -0.50 -17.94
CA TYR A 161 -13.16 -1.36 -17.15
C TYR A 161 -12.81 -2.82 -17.42
N VAL A 162 -12.37 -3.52 -16.40
CA VAL A 162 -11.97 -4.92 -16.44
C VAL A 162 -12.95 -5.71 -15.58
N PRO A 163 -13.79 -6.59 -16.17
CA PRO A 163 -14.82 -7.32 -15.43
C PRO A 163 -14.32 -8.08 -14.22
N GLU A 164 -13.11 -8.64 -14.27
CA GLU A 164 -12.48 -9.39 -13.19
C GLU A 164 -12.21 -8.53 -11.96
N LEU A 165 -12.03 -7.23 -12.13
CA LEU A 165 -11.74 -6.29 -11.05
C LEU A 165 -13.00 -5.61 -10.52
N GLY A 166 -14.04 -5.47 -11.36
CA GLY A 166 -15.20 -4.65 -11.04
C GLY A 166 -14.84 -3.17 -10.90
N ASP A 167 -15.65 -2.43 -10.15
CA ASP A 167 -15.44 -1.02 -9.84
C ASP A 167 -15.89 -0.75 -8.40
N GLU A 168 -14.92 -0.62 -7.49
CA GLU A 168 -15.21 -0.40 -6.07
C GLU A 168 -15.86 0.96 -5.80
N ASP A 169 -15.51 1.98 -6.59
CA ASP A 169 -16.05 3.34 -6.43
C ASP A 169 -17.50 3.41 -6.91
N GLY A 170 -17.84 2.63 -7.94
CA GLY A 170 -19.21 2.46 -8.44
C GLY A 170 -19.98 1.31 -7.78
N GLU A 171 -19.47 0.71 -6.69
CA GLU A 171 -20.08 -0.43 -5.98
C GLU A 171 -20.31 -1.65 -6.89
N ILE A 172 -19.50 -1.84 -7.93
CA ILE A 172 -19.59 -2.96 -8.87
C ILE A 172 -18.69 -4.10 -8.41
N ALA A 173 -19.30 -5.24 -8.13
CA ALA A 173 -18.56 -6.41 -7.67
C ALA A 173 -17.64 -6.98 -8.76
N PRO A 174 -16.44 -7.52 -8.40
CA PRO A 174 -15.62 -8.31 -9.29
C PRO A 174 -16.40 -9.45 -9.95
N GLY A 175 -16.21 -9.64 -11.25
CA GLY A 175 -16.91 -10.63 -12.05
C GLY A 175 -18.14 -10.09 -12.79
N THR A 176 -18.48 -8.81 -12.62
CA THR A 176 -19.60 -8.17 -13.35
C THR A 176 -19.17 -7.86 -14.77
N LEU A 177 -19.91 -8.32 -15.76
CA LEU A 177 -19.65 -7.99 -17.16
C LEU A 177 -20.04 -6.54 -17.45
N PHE A 178 -19.39 -5.89 -18.43
CA PHE A 178 -19.68 -4.50 -18.79
C PHE A 178 -21.16 -4.28 -19.17
N GLU A 179 -21.75 -5.25 -19.86
CA GLU A 179 -23.16 -5.22 -20.26
C GLU A 179 -24.12 -5.27 -19.05
N GLN A 180 -23.68 -5.86 -17.96
CA GLN A 180 -24.45 -6.01 -16.72
C GLN A 180 -24.36 -4.81 -15.78
N LEU A 181 -23.49 -3.84 -16.11
CA LEU A 181 -23.38 -2.60 -15.34
C LEU A 181 -24.71 -1.85 -15.33
N PRO A 182 -25.08 -1.17 -14.23
CA PRO A 182 -26.26 -0.31 -14.18
C PRO A 182 -26.27 0.70 -15.33
N ALA A 183 -27.45 1.06 -15.79
CA ALA A 183 -27.60 2.00 -16.92
C ALA A 183 -27.09 3.40 -16.60
N ASP A 184 -27.09 3.75 -15.33
CA ASP A 184 -26.62 5.02 -14.75
C ASP A 184 -25.18 4.96 -14.27
N TRP A 185 -24.47 3.82 -14.45
CA TRP A 185 -23.05 3.74 -14.14
C TRP A 185 -22.25 4.66 -15.06
N VAL A 186 -21.31 5.37 -14.46
CA VAL A 186 -20.41 6.30 -15.14
C VAL A 186 -18.95 5.95 -14.86
N CYS A 187 -18.07 6.41 -15.73
CA CYS A 187 -16.62 6.26 -15.54
C CYS A 187 -16.18 6.84 -14.20
N PRO A 188 -15.49 6.08 -13.33
CA PRO A 188 -15.03 6.58 -12.02
C PRO A 188 -13.98 7.68 -12.13
N GLU A 189 -13.30 7.81 -13.27
CA GLU A 189 -12.24 8.80 -13.47
C GLU A 189 -12.73 10.13 -14.05
N CYS A 190 -13.73 10.11 -14.98
CA CYS A 190 -14.16 11.31 -15.68
C CYS A 190 -15.67 11.52 -15.74
N ALA A 191 -16.45 10.62 -15.12
CA ALA A 191 -17.92 10.64 -15.09
C ALA A 191 -18.61 10.54 -16.45
N GLU A 192 -17.91 10.12 -17.51
CA GLU A 192 -18.52 9.82 -18.82
C GLU A 192 -19.44 8.60 -18.72
N GLY A 193 -20.53 8.65 -19.49
CA GLY A 193 -21.50 7.57 -19.52
C GLY A 193 -20.99 6.31 -20.21
N LYS A 194 -21.69 5.22 -19.97
CA LYS A 194 -21.40 3.88 -20.50
C LYS A 194 -21.30 3.83 -22.03
N ASP A 195 -22.03 4.72 -22.72
CA ASP A 195 -22.05 4.87 -24.17
C ASP A 195 -20.73 5.38 -24.78
N GLN A 196 -19.86 5.97 -23.97
CA GLN A 196 -18.53 6.44 -24.37
C GLN A 196 -17.45 5.36 -24.29
N PHE A 197 -17.81 4.17 -23.86
CA PHE A 197 -16.87 3.05 -23.76
C PHE A 197 -16.83 2.23 -25.04
N VAL A 198 -15.64 1.89 -25.47
CA VAL A 198 -15.37 1.01 -26.62
C VAL A 198 -14.69 -0.27 -26.16
N LYS A 199 -14.99 -1.36 -26.79
CA LYS A 199 -14.34 -2.64 -26.54
C LYS A 199 -12.86 -2.55 -26.93
N ALA A 200 -11.95 -3.00 -26.04
CA ALA A 200 -10.52 -3.00 -26.24
C ALA A 200 -10.06 -4.06 -27.27
#